data_cc2e6ba8ef46f5abb646e3d8d8c4155b
#
_entry.id   cc2e6ba8ef46f5abb646e3d8d8c4155b
#
_cell.length_a   1.000
_cell.length_b   1.000
_cell.length_c   1.000
_cell.angle_alpha   90.00
_cell.angle_beta   90.00
_cell.angle_gamma   90.00
#
_symmetry.space_group_name_H-M   'P 1'
#
loop_
_entity.id
_entity.type
_entity.pdbx_description
1 polymer ?
#
loop_
_entity_poly.entity_id
_entity_poly.type
_entity_poly.pdbx_seq_one_letter_code
_entity_poly.pdbx_strand_id
1 'polypeptide(L)'
;MTTESRSAPATDAIVPADAIVPDGKDWTWVLERPCPDCCLDAASFPATEVSGLVLRVASAWLAVLADRPDDEVRRRPAPDRWSTLEYACHVRDVFRLFDERLRLMLTEDAPRYPNWDQDATAVEDHYAEQDPAQVVADLAAGAARIAARFATVSGAQWGRTGFRSDGAQFTVDTFARYFVHDPVHHIWDVTGERMPTRRSGADAV
;
A
#
# COMPACT_ATOMS: atom_id res chain seq x y z
N MET A 1 30.89 -2.59 -50.59
CA MET A 1 31.11 -3.49 -49.44
C MET A 1 30.39 -2.87 -48.26
N THR A 2 29.16 -3.27 -48.05
CA THR A 2 28.27 -2.83 -46.99
C THR A 2 28.31 -3.87 -45.89
N THR A 3 28.87 -3.52 -44.73
CA THR A 3 28.90 -4.38 -43.54
C THR A 3 27.59 -4.27 -42.80
N GLU A 4 26.75 -5.30 -42.91
CA GLU A 4 25.58 -5.47 -42.04
C GLU A 4 26.03 -5.77 -40.61
N SER A 5 25.70 -4.86 -39.70
CA SER A 5 25.84 -5.05 -38.25
C SER A 5 24.71 -5.98 -37.80
N ARG A 6 25.04 -7.24 -37.46
CA ARG A 6 24.13 -8.17 -36.79
C ARG A 6 23.95 -7.75 -35.35
N SER A 7 22.73 -7.26 -35.03
CA SER A 7 22.26 -7.13 -33.63
C SER A 7 22.26 -8.51 -32.96
N ALA A 8 22.91 -8.62 -31.84
CA ALA A 8 22.81 -9.80 -30.96
C ALA A 8 21.39 -9.95 -30.42
N PRO A 9 20.87 -11.18 -30.31
CA PRO A 9 19.57 -11.39 -29.67
C PRO A 9 19.64 -11.01 -28.18
N ALA A 10 18.61 -10.28 -27.71
CA ALA A 10 18.42 -10.02 -26.29
C ALA A 10 18.32 -11.39 -25.57
N THR A 11 19.16 -11.59 -24.59
CA THR A 11 19.09 -12.75 -23.70
C THR A 11 17.79 -12.59 -22.89
N ASP A 12 16.80 -13.41 -23.18
CA ASP A 12 15.64 -13.60 -22.31
C ASP A 12 16.19 -14.03 -20.93
N ALA A 13 16.16 -13.13 -19.98
CA ALA A 13 16.49 -13.46 -18.61
C ALA A 13 15.47 -14.50 -18.14
N ILE A 14 15.92 -15.70 -17.84
CA ILE A 14 15.09 -16.76 -17.24
C ILE A 14 14.70 -16.24 -15.86
N VAL A 15 13.46 -15.78 -15.70
CA VAL A 15 12.88 -15.42 -14.42
C VAL A 15 12.79 -16.71 -13.60
N PRO A 16 13.38 -16.81 -12.40
CA PRO A 16 13.24 -17.98 -11.54
C PRO A 16 11.75 -18.32 -11.35
N ALA A 17 11.40 -19.60 -11.33
CA ALA A 17 10.01 -20.06 -11.21
C ALA A 17 9.33 -19.64 -9.89
N ASP A 18 10.11 -19.12 -8.92
CA ASP A 18 9.71 -18.63 -7.61
C ASP A 18 9.74 -17.09 -7.49
N ALA A 19 10.01 -16.38 -8.59
CA ALA A 19 10.04 -14.92 -8.55
C ALA A 19 8.61 -14.36 -8.50
N ILE A 20 8.42 -13.36 -7.63
CA ILE A 20 7.17 -12.59 -7.60
C ILE A 20 6.99 -11.88 -8.95
N VAL A 21 5.79 -11.96 -9.50
CA VAL A 21 5.43 -11.21 -10.72
C VAL A 21 5.17 -9.76 -10.30
N PRO A 22 5.98 -8.78 -10.78
CA PRO A 22 5.81 -7.39 -10.42
C PRO A 22 4.40 -6.88 -10.76
N ASP A 23 3.78 -6.16 -9.84
CA ASP A 23 2.50 -5.51 -10.09
C ASP A 23 2.71 -4.19 -10.87
N GLY A 24 2.75 -4.30 -12.19
CA GLY A 24 2.86 -3.15 -13.10
C GLY A 24 1.57 -2.38 -13.36
N LYS A 25 0.48 -2.64 -12.61
CA LYS A 25 -0.81 -1.99 -12.83
C LYS A 25 -0.79 -0.53 -12.36
N ASP A 26 -1.43 0.32 -13.13
CA ASP A 26 -1.81 1.64 -12.63
C ASP A 26 -3.05 1.52 -11.74
N TRP A 27 -2.86 1.66 -10.43
CA TRP A 27 -3.92 1.57 -9.45
C TRP A 27 -4.73 2.86 -9.26
N THR A 28 -4.45 3.95 -10.00
CA THR A 28 -5.21 5.21 -9.87
C THR A 28 -6.68 5.06 -10.23
N TRP A 29 -7.05 4.04 -10.99
CA TRP A 29 -8.44 3.72 -11.34
C TRP A 29 -9.36 3.47 -10.12
N VAL A 30 -8.81 3.15 -8.95
CA VAL A 30 -9.60 2.98 -7.70
C VAL A 30 -10.28 4.27 -7.25
N LEU A 31 -9.80 5.42 -7.76
CA LEU A 31 -10.43 6.72 -7.56
C LEU A 31 -11.65 6.97 -8.47
N GLU A 32 -11.92 6.09 -9.43
CA GLU A 32 -12.99 6.22 -10.40
C GLU A 32 -14.14 5.22 -10.16
N ARG A 33 -13.82 4.06 -9.59
CA ARG A 33 -14.78 2.97 -9.39
C ARG A 33 -14.39 2.08 -8.21
N PRO A 34 -15.38 1.36 -7.61
CA PRO A 34 -15.11 0.39 -6.55
C PRO A 34 -14.16 -0.73 -6.98
N CYS A 35 -13.32 -1.17 -6.06
CA CYS A 35 -12.48 -2.36 -6.29
C CYS A 35 -13.37 -3.62 -6.32
N PRO A 36 -13.27 -4.48 -7.35
CA PRO A 36 -14.09 -5.69 -7.45
C PRO A 36 -13.74 -6.73 -6.40
N ASP A 37 -12.50 -6.70 -5.89
CA ASP A 37 -11.96 -7.68 -4.95
C ASP A 37 -12.29 -7.29 -3.50
N CYS A 38 -11.67 -6.25 -2.97
CA CYS A 38 -11.88 -5.81 -1.58
C CYS A 38 -13.19 -5.03 -1.37
N CYS A 39 -13.87 -4.62 -2.46
CA CYS A 39 -15.11 -3.83 -2.47
C CYS A 39 -15.02 -2.43 -1.82
N LEU A 40 -13.83 -1.92 -1.57
CA LEU A 40 -13.70 -0.52 -1.18
C LEU A 40 -14.09 0.38 -2.36
N ASP A 41 -15.04 1.26 -2.12
CA ASP A 41 -15.36 2.38 -3.02
C ASP A 41 -14.57 3.61 -2.58
N ALA A 42 -13.31 3.68 -3.00
CA ALA A 42 -12.43 4.79 -2.68
C ALA A 42 -12.91 6.10 -3.32
N ALA A 43 -13.60 6.03 -4.46
CA ALA A 43 -14.14 7.21 -5.13
C ALA A 43 -15.17 7.96 -4.27
N SER A 44 -16.02 7.25 -3.52
CA SER A 44 -17.05 7.81 -2.65
C SER A 44 -16.68 7.84 -1.16
N PHE A 45 -15.52 7.27 -0.78
CA PHE A 45 -15.12 7.22 0.63
C PHE A 45 -14.73 8.62 1.13
N PRO A 46 -15.28 9.09 2.26
CA PRO A 46 -14.93 10.41 2.79
C PRO A 46 -13.47 10.46 3.24
N ALA A 47 -12.64 11.30 2.63
CA ALA A 47 -11.22 11.43 2.99
C ALA A 47 -11.02 11.79 4.47
N THR A 48 -11.96 12.52 5.08
CA THR A 48 -11.96 12.86 6.52
C THR A 48 -12.10 11.64 7.45
N GLU A 49 -12.57 10.50 6.94
CA GLU A 49 -12.70 9.24 7.70
C GLU A 49 -11.49 8.33 7.56
N VAL A 50 -10.51 8.69 6.69
CA VAL A 50 -9.32 7.87 6.41
C VAL A 50 -8.50 7.61 7.68
N SER A 51 -8.33 8.61 8.57
CA SER A 51 -7.64 8.42 9.86
C SER A 51 -8.22 7.25 10.67
N GLY A 52 -9.53 7.21 10.81
CA GLY A 52 -10.21 6.13 11.54
C GLY A 52 -10.14 4.78 10.82
N LEU A 53 -10.21 4.78 9.48
CA LEU A 53 -10.09 3.54 8.70
C LEU A 53 -8.68 2.95 8.81
N VAL A 54 -7.62 3.76 8.75
CA VAL A 54 -6.23 3.33 8.93
C VAL A 54 -6.02 2.58 10.25
N LEU A 55 -6.58 3.09 11.36
CA LEU A 55 -6.46 2.43 12.66
C LEU A 55 -7.20 1.08 12.68
N ARG A 56 -8.36 0.98 12.05
CA ARG A 56 -9.09 -0.30 11.93
C ARG A 56 -8.33 -1.30 11.06
N VAL A 57 -7.76 -0.85 9.95
CA VAL A 57 -6.92 -1.68 9.07
C VAL A 57 -5.70 -2.20 9.83
N ALA A 58 -5.01 -1.32 10.57
CA ALA A 58 -3.89 -1.75 11.39
C ALA A 58 -4.30 -2.81 12.41
N SER A 59 -5.44 -2.61 13.11
CA SER A 59 -5.95 -3.62 14.06
C SER A 59 -6.26 -4.96 13.36
N ALA A 60 -6.80 -4.95 12.15
CA ALA A 60 -7.03 -6.17 11.38
C ALA A 60 -5.71 -6.87 11.01
N TRP A 61 -4.70 -6.13 10.57
CA TRP A 61 -3.37 -6.68 10.30
C TRP A 61 -2.72 -7.30 11.53
N LEU A 62 -2.82 -6.63 12.70
CA LEU A 62 -2.32 -7.16 13.95
C LEU A 62 -3.00 -8.48 14.32
N ALA A 63 -4.33 -8.60 14.14
CA ALA A 63 -5.06 -9.83 14.36
C ALA A 63 -4.61 -10.95 13.40
N VAL A 64 -4.51 -10.65 12.10
CA VAL A 64 -4.05 -11.61 11.08
C VAL A 64 -2.68 -12.21 11.41
N LEU A 65 -1.76 -11.38 11.91
CA LEU A 65 -0.42 -11.84 12.27
C LEU A 65 -0.37 -12.58 13.62
N ALA A 66 -1.24 -12.19 14.59
CA ALA A 66 -1.30 -12.81 15.90
C ALA A 66 -1.99 -14.19 15.88
N ASP A 67 -2.97 -14.38 15.00
CA ASP A 67 -3.78 -15.59 14.92
C ASP A 67 -3.10 -16.73 14.16
N ARG A 68 -1.94 -16.52 13.56
CA ARG A 68 -1.23 -17.49 12.73
C ARG A 68 0.13 -17.85 13.31
N PRO A 69 0.56 -19.12 13.23
CA PRO A 69 1.91 -19.54 13.59
C PRO A 69 2.96 -18.89 12.68
N ASP A 70 4.21 -18.74 13.15
CA ASP A 70 5.31 -18.13 12.43
C ASP A 70 5.60 -18.80 11.07
N ASP A 71 5.54 -20.12 11.01
CA ASP A 71 5.74 -20.87 9.77
C ASP A 71 4.61 -20.65 8.75
N GLU A 72 3.39 -20.34 9.21
CA GLU A 72 2.27 -20.03 8.35
C GLU A 72 2.36 -18.62 7.79
N VAL A 73 2.69 -17.62 8.60
CA VAL A 73 2.83 -16.24 8.12
C VAL A 73 3.94 -16.07 7.09
N ARG A 74 4.97 -16.92 7.14
CA ARG A 74 6.10 -16.92 6.20
C ARG A 74 5.86 -17.71 4.93
N ARG A 75 4.87 -18.57 4.92
CA ARG A 75 4.62 -19.44 3.77
C ARG A 75 3.86 -18.70 2.67
N ARG A 76 4.48 -18.62 1.49
CA ARG A 76 3.81 -18.12 0.29
C ARG A 76 2.71 -19.09 -0.15
N PRO A 77 1.49 -18.59 -0.45
CA PRO A 77 0.39 -19.45 -0.94
C PRO A 77 0.67 -20.03 -2.34
N ALA A 78 1.47 -19.33 -3.14
CA ALA A 78 2.01 -19.75 -4.44
C ALA A 78 3.40 -19.11 -4.62
N PRO A 79 4.28 -19.68 -5.45
CA PRO A 79 5.63 -19.16 -5.64
C PRO A 79 5.70 -17.69 -6.08
N ASP A 80 4.71 -17.26 -6.86
CA ASP A 80 4.57 -15.92 -7.41
C ASP A 80 3.72 -14.95 -6.56
N ARG A 81 3.32 -15.36 -5.34
CA ARG A 81 2.51 -14.54 -4.43
C ARG A 81 3.21 -14.36 -3.10
N TRP A 82 3.18 -13.16 -2.59
CA TRP A 82 3.73 -12.83 -1.28
C TRP A 82 3.06 -13.63 -0.15
N SER A 83 3.83 -13.95 0.85
CA SER A 83 3.36 -14.48 2.14
C SER A 83 2.64 -13.38 2.95
N THR A 84 1.94 -13.79 4.00
CA THR A 84 1.30 -12.84 4.94
C THR A 84 2.32 -11.88 5.55
N LEU A 85 3.52 -12.37 5.88
CA LEU A 85 4.59 -11.54 6.44
C LEU A 85 5.11 -10.52 5.43
N GLU A 86 5.33 -10.92 4.16
CA GLU A 86 5.79 -10.02 3.11
C GLU A 86 4.75 -8.92 2.82
N TYR A 87 3.47 -9.26 2.76
CA TYR A 87 2.39 -8.27 2.68
C TYR A 87 2.36 -7.33 3.89
N ALA A 88 2.59 -7.83 5.10
CA ALA A 88 2.63 -6.98 6.30
C ALA A 88 3.81 -6.01 6.28
N CYS A 89 4.99 -6.45 5.79
CA CYS A 89 6.14 -5.59 5.56
C CYS A 89 5.82 -4.48 4.55
N HIS A 90 5.18 -4.85 3.43
CA HIS A 90 4.73 -3.90 2.43
C HIS A 90 3.77 -2.87 3.02
N VAL A 91 2.72 -3.28 3.72
CA VAL A 91 1.74 -2.37 4.35
C VAL A 91 2.39 -1.44 5.38
N ARG A 92 3.35 -1.94 6.18
CA ARG A 92 4.17 -1.13 7.07
C ARG A 92 4.87 0.00 6.30
N ASP A 93 5.48 -0.34 5.16
CA ASP A 93 6.24 0.62 4.37
C ASP A 93 5.32 1.56 3.58
N VAL A 94 4.14 1.11 3.16
CA VAL A 94 3.06 1.97 2.67
C VAL A 94 2.70 3.03 3.71
N PHE A 95 2.49 2.67 4.97
CA PHE A 95 2.19 3.66 6.02
C PHE A 95 3.32 4.67 6.20
N ARG A 96 4.58 4.24 6.16
CA ARG A 96 5.75 5.12 6.30
C ARG A 96 5.89 6.07 5.12
N LEU A 97 5.82 5.52 3.92
CA LEU A 97 5.98 6.27 2.68
C LEU A 97 4.88 7.31 2.49
N PHE A 98 3.64 6.91 2.73
CA PHE A 98 2.49 7.81 2.56
C PHE A 98 2.43 8.86 3.67
N ASP A 99 2.89 8.58 4.89
CA ASP A 99 3.05 9.59 5.94
C ASP A 99 4.04 10.69 5.51
N GLU A 100 5.18 10.30 4.94
CA GLU A 100 6.18 11.26 4.46
C GLU A 100 5.66 12.09 3.27
N ARG A 101 5.00 11.44 2.30
CA ARG A 101 4.41 12.13 1.15
C ARG A 101 3.32 13.12 1.59
N LEU A 102 2.45 12.71 2.53
CA LEU A 102 1.44 13.60 3.11
C LEU A 102 2.09 14.79 3.83
N ARG A 103 3.16 14.55 4.60
CA ARG A 103 3.93 15.63 5.23
C ARG A 103 4.41 16.63 4.20
N LEU A 104 5.02 16.18 3.11
CA LEU A 104 5.46 17.05 2.01
C LEU A 104 4.29 17.87 1.44
N MET A 105 3.17 17.21 1.12
CA MET A 105 1.99 17.90 0.57
C MET A 105 1.40 18.95 1.51
N LEU A 106 1.54 18.76 2.83
CA LEU A 106 1.05 19.72 3.83
C LEU A 106 2.01 20.88 4.07
N THR A 107 3.32 20.69 3.89
CA THR A 107 4.35 21.68 4.23
C THR A 107 4.95 22.40 3.03
N GLU A 108 4.97 21.78 1.85
CA GLU A 108 5.60 22.32 0.64
C GLU A 108 4.55 22.67 -0.42
N ASP A 109 4.86 23.57 -1.32
CA ASP A 109 3.97 23.94 -2.44
C ASP A 109 4.15 22.97 -3.59
N ALA A 110 3.08 22.21 -3.90
CA ALA A 110 3.03 21.27 -5.02
C ALA A 110 4.28 20.34 -5.11
N PRO A 111 4.67 19.64 -4.01
CA PRO A 111 5.89 18.86 -3.98
C PRO A 111 5.88 17.73 -5.02
N ARG A 112 7.10 17.39 -5.48
CA ARG A 112 7.34 16.20 -6.29
C ARG A 112 8.04 15.14 -5.45
N TYR A 113 7.53 13.91 -5.52
CA TYR A 113 8.14 12.77 -4.83
C TYR A 113 8.32 11.59 -5.79
N PRO A 114 9.34 10.74 -5.56
CA PRO A 114 9.61 9.60 -6.42
C PRO A 114 8.45 8.60 -6.41
N ASN A 115 8.29 7.90 -7.52
CA ASN A 115 7.55 6.64 -7.50
C ASN A 115 8.28 5.64 -6.62
N TRP A 116 7.58 4.62 -6.18
CA TRP A 116 8.13 3.58 -5.32
C TRP A 116 8.02 2.24 -6.02
N ASP A 117 9.13 1.56 -6.12
CA ASP A 117 9.20 0.19 -6.58
C ASP A 117 9.09 -0.73 -5.35
N GLN A 118 7.89 -1.24 -5.11
CA GLN A 118 7.58 -2.10 -3.97
C GLN A 118 8.25 -3.46 -4.07
N ASP A 119 8.42 -3.98 -5.30
CA ASP A 119 9.01 -5.31 -5.52
C ASP A 119 10.51 -5.25 -5.31
N ALA A 120 11.19 -4.20 -5.80
CA ALA A 120 12.59 -3.95 -5.50
C ALA A 120 12.81 -3.78 -3.98
N THR A 121 11.96 -3.02 -3.29
CA THR A 121 12.03 -2.84 -1.84
C THR A 121 11.87 -4.17 -1.09
N ALA A 122 10.94 -5.02 -1.50
CA ALA A 122 10.71 -6.32 -0.86
C ALA A 122 11.96 -7.23 -0.92
N VAL A 123 12.70 -7.17 -2.03
CA VAL A 123 13.96 -7.89 -2.21
C VAL A 123 15.08 -7.25 -1.40
N GLU A 124 15.28 -5.94 -1.51
CA GLU A 124 16.36 -5.20 -0.86
C GLU A 124 16.26 -5.26 0.67
N ASP A 125 15.05 -5.16 1.21
CA ASP A 125 14.77 -5.19 2.65
C ASP A 125 14.48 -6.60 3.18
N HIS A 126 14.66 -7.65 2.37
CA HIS A 126 14.51 -9.06 2.77
C HIS A 126 13.19 -9.34 3.52
N TYR A 127 12.04 -8.97 2.95
CA TYR A 127 10.74 -9.08 3.62
C TYR A 127 10.45 -10.47 4.17
N ALA A 128 10.80 -11.53 3.44
CA ALA A 128 10.59 -12.92 3.86
C ALA A 128 11.37 -13.32 5.13
N GLU A 129 12.46 -12.62 5.43
CA GLU A 129 13.37 -12.94 6.54
C GLU A 129 13.14 -12.08 7.79
N GLN A 130 12.26 -11.07 7.71
CA GLN A 130 12.02 -10.13 8.80
C GLN A 130 11.38 -10.82 10.02
N ASP A 131 11.61 -10.25 11.21
CA ASP A 131 10.97 -10.70 12.44
C ASP A 131 9.48 -10.25 12.48
N PRO A 132 8.50 -11.18 12.52
CA PRO A 132 7.09 -10.82 12.56
C PRO A 132 6.71 -9.93 13.75
N ALA A 133 7.32 -10.12 14.91
CA ALA A 133 7.04 -9.30 16.08
C ALA A 133 7.49 -7.84 15.88
N GLN A 134 8.65 -7.65 15.27
CA GLN A 134 9.13 -6.32 14.92
C GLN A 134 8.27 -5.68 13.82
N VAL A 135 7.86 -6.45 12.80
CA VAL A 135 6.98 -5.97 11.74
C VAL A 135 5.63 -5.50 12.30
N VAL A 136 5.04 -6.27 13.23
CA VAL A 136 3.82 -5.90 13.96
C VAL A 136 3.97 -4.55 14.69
N ALA A 137 5.04 -4.40 15.46
CA ALA A 137 5.30 -3.17 16.21
C ALA A 137 5.48 -1.95 15.28
N ASP A 138 6.24 -2.12 14.21
CA ASP A 138 6.52 -1.08 13.24
C ASP A 138 5.30 -0.69 12.40
N LEU A 139 4.48 -1.66 12.02
CA LEU A 139 3.22 -1.45 11.31
C LEU A 139 2.25 -0.63 12.17
N ALA A 140 2.07 -1.02 13.43
CA ALA A 140 1.23 -0.30 14.39
C ALA A 140 1.71 1.15 14.58
N ALA A 141 3.02 1.36 14.74
CA ALA A 141 3.61 2.69 14.89
C ALA A 141 3.45 3.54 13.62
N GLY A 142 3.63 2.95 12.43
CA GLY A 142 3.43 3.61 11.14
C GLY A 142 1.98 4.05 10.95
N ALA A 143 1.03 3.13 11.21
CA ALA A 143 -0.39 3.42 11.14
C ALA A 143 -0.83 4.54 12.09
N ALA A 144 -0.38 4.50 13.35
CA ALA A 144 -0.69 5.54 14.33
C ALA A 144 -0.19 6.92 13.88
N ARG A 145 1.01 6.98 13.28
CA ARG A 145 1.63 8.22 12.82
C ARG A 145 0.86 8.84 11.64
N ILE A 146 0.59 8.05 10.59
CA ILE A 146 -0.15 8.56 9.42
C ILE A 146 -1.60 8.90 9.78
N ALA A 147 -2.27 8.09 10.62
CA ALA A 147 -3.60 8.39 11.10
C ALA A 147 -3.66 9.71 11.88
N ALA A 148 -2.70 9.95 12.78
CA ALA A 148 -2.58 11.21 13.50
C ALA A 148 -2.38 12.40 12.54
N ARG A 149 -1.55 12.25 11.49
CA ARG A 149 -1.34 13.31 10.49
C ARG A 149 -2.61 13.58 9.70
N PHE A 150 -3.32 12.57 9.21
CA PHE A 150 -4.62 12.79 8.54
C PHE A 150 -5.64 13.46 9.44
N ALA A 151 -5.66 13.15 10.74
CA ALA A 151 -6.56 13.78 11.70
C ALA A 151 -6.32 15.29 11.86
N THR A 152 -5.14 15.80 11.51
CA THR A 152 -4.85 17.24 11.53
C THR A 152 -5.25 17.98 10.26
N VAL A 153 -5.55 17.28 9.17
CA VAL A 153 -5.90 17.89 7.89
C VAL A 153 -7.26 18.57 7.98
N SER A 154 -7.33 19.84 7.61
CA SER A 154 -8.55 20.63 7.72
C SER A 154 -8.69 21.67 6.60
N GLY A 155 -9.92 22.07 6.33
CA GLY A 155 -10.23 23.18 5.43
C GLY A 155 -9.56 23.04 4.06
N ALA A 156 -8.87 24.10 3.62
CA ALA A 156 -8.21 24.16 2.32
C ALA A 156 -7.05 23.18 2.15
N GLN A 157 -6.52 22.58 3.23
CA GLN A 157 -5.43 21.61 3.15
C GLN A 157 -5.82 20.36 2.34
N TRP A 158 -7.09 19.97 2.33
CA TRP A 158 -7.59 18.86 1.51
C TRP A 158 -7.39 19.08 0.01
N GLY A 159 -7.35 20.32 -0.45
CA GLY A 159 -7.11 20.70 -1.84
C GLY A 159 -5.63 20.86 -2.21
N ARG A 160 -4.68 20.77 -1.27
CA ARG A 160 -3.25 20.87 -1.60
C ARG A 160 -2.82 19.73 -2.50
N THR A 161 -1.94 20.00 -3.45
CA THR A 161 -1.54 19.03 -4.49
C THR A 161 -0.14 18.48 -4.25
N GLY A 162 0.12 17.30 -4.82
CA GLY A 162 1.44 16.68 -4.91
C GLY A 162 1.54 15.83 -6.18
N PHE A 163 2.76 15.59 -6.65
CA PHE A 163 3.05 14.93 -7.92
C PHE A 163 3.99 13.75 -7.71
N ARG A 164 3.57 12.57 -8.15
CA ARG A 164 4.44 11.40 -8.24
C ARG A 164 5.28 11.49 -9.52
N SER A 165 6.50 10.97 -9.51
CA SER A 165 7.46 11.14 -10.61
C SER A 165 7.03 10.48 -11.93
N ASP A 166 6.07 9.55 -11.89
CA ASP A 166 5.45 8.91 -13.07
C ASP A 166 4.35 9.76 -13.73
N GLY A 167 4.08 10.96 -13.21
CA GLY A 167 3.09 11.89 -13.74
C GLY A 167 1.75 11.92 -13.01
N ALA A 168 1.50 10.99 -12.09
CA ALA A 168 0.26 11.00 -11.31
C ALA A 168 0.19 12.25 -10.41
N GLN A 169 -0.95 12.93 -10.42
CA GLN A 169 -1.24 14.09 -9.60
C GLN A 169 -2.34 13.76 -8.60
N PHE A 170 -2.13 14.14 -7.35
CA PHE A 170 -3.11 13.97 -6.29
C PHE A 170 -3.38 15.30 -5.59
N THR A 171 -4.63 15.50 -5.15
CA THR A 171 -4.92 16.37 -4.01
C THR A 171 -4.74 15.58 -2.72
N VAL A 172 -4.64 16.21 -1.55
CA VAL A 172 -4.63 15.49 -0.27
C VAL A 172 -5.88 14.63 -0.10
N ASP A 173 -7.04 15.08 -0.59
CA ASP A 173 -8.29 14.31 -0.61
C ASP A 173 -8.14 13.02 -1.43
N THR A 174 -7.77 13.12 -2.71
CA THR A 174 -7.62 11.95 -3.59
C THR A 174 -6.45 11.07 -3.16
N PHE A 175 -5.39 11.64 -2.60
CA PHE A 175 -4.26 10.92 -2.04
C PHE A 175 -4.66 10.04 -0.85
N ALA A 176 -5.49 10.56 0.05
CA ALA A 176 -6.01 9.82 1.20
C ALA A 176 -6.84 8.60 0.75
N ARG A 177 -7.71 8.80 -0.25
CA ARG A 177 -8.55 7.74 -0.82
C ARG A 177 -7.75 6.69 -1.57
N TYR A 178 -6.77 7.11 -2.37
CA TYR A 178 -5.86 6.23 -3.08
C TYR A 178 -5.05 5.39 -2.10
N PHE A 179 -4.45 6.04 -1.11
CA PHE A 179 -3.62 5.41 -0.09
C PHE A 179 -4.36 4.30 0.66
N VAL A 180 -5.57 4.58 1.16
CA VAL A 180 -6.25 3.64 2.06
C VAL A 180 -6.74 2.38 1.34
N HIS A 181 -6.86 2.41 0.01
CA HIS A 181 -7.19 1.23 -0.78
C HIS A 181 -6.15 0.12 -0.61
N ASP A 182 -4.87 0.46 -0.68
CA ASP A 182 -3.77 -0.50 -0.62
C ASP A 182 -3.81 -1.40 0.64
N PRO A 183 -3.71 -0.87 1.88
CA PRO A 183 -3.73 -1.72 3.07
C PRO A 183 -5.08 -2.44 3.31
N VAL A 184 -6.20 -1.92 2.79
CA VAL A 184 -7.50 -2.60 2.81
C VAL A 184 -7.52 -3.75 1.81
N HIS A 185 -6.99 -3.54 0.61
CA HIS A 185 -6.95 -4.57 -0.45
C HIS A 185 -6.11 -5.76 -0.02
N HIS A 186 -4.97 -5.51 0.59
CA HIS A 186 -4.08 -6.58 1.06
C HIS A 186 -4.61 -7.38 2.26
N ILE A 187 -5.55 -6.87 3.06
CA ILE A 187 -6.31 -7.72 3.99
C ILE A 187 -7.09 -8.78 3.20
N TRP A 188 -7.76 -8.38 2.11
CA TRP A 188 -8.46 -9.34 1.25
C TRP A 188 -7.49 -10.35 0.61
N ASP A 189 -6.32 -9.92 0.14
CA ASP A 189 -5.31 -10.82 -0.44
C ASP A 189 -4.89 -11.96 0.50
N VAL A 190 -4.76 -11.65 1.80
CA VAL A 190 -4.26 -12.62 2.79
C VAL A 190 -5.35 -13.40 3.52
N THR A 191 -6.59 -12.88 3.53
CA THR A 191 -7.70 -13.52 4.27
C THR A 191 -8.82 -14.03 3.37
N GLY A 192 -8.98 -13.49 2.16
CA GLY A 192 -10.17 -13.66 1.31
C GLY A 192 -11.40 -12.92 1.83
N GLU A 193 -11.29 -12.20 2.94
CA GLU A 193 -12.40 -11.50 3.58
C GLU A 193 -12.41 -10.01 3.27
N ARG A 194 -13.60 -9.45 3.08
CA ARG A 194 -13.80 -8.02 2.86
C ARG A 194 -13.91 -7.28 4.18
N MET A 195 -13.03 -6.33 4.38
CA MET A 195 -13.01 -5.54 5.60
C MET A 195 -14.17 -4.52 5.63
N PRO A 196 -14.91 -4.37 6.76
CA PRO A 196 -15.88 -3.30 6.93
C PRO A 196 -15.18 -1.93 6.90
N THR A 197 -15.45 -1.14 5.86
CA THR A 197 -14.79 0.16 5.68
C THR A 197 -15.55 1.32 6.33
N ARG A 198 -16.86 1.17 6.59
CA ARG A 198 -17.68 2.15 7.32
C ARG A 198 -17.93 1.66 8.75
N ARG A 199 -18.07 2.59 9.70
CA ARG A 199 -18.57 2.25 11.04
C ARG A 199 -19.98 1.68 10.89
N SER A 200 -20.23 0.49 11.41
CA SER A 200 -21.59 0.03 11.63
C SER A 200 -22.26 1.01 12.59
N GLY A 201 -23.45 1.52 12.22
CA GLY A 201 -24.14 2.58 12.97
C GLY A 201 -24.63 2.23 14.39
N ALA A 202 -23.99 1.26 15.06
CA ALA A 202 -24.27 0.85 16.43
C ALA A 202 -23.50 1.66 17.51
N ASP A 203 -22.50 2.46 17.12
CA ASP A 203 -21.67 3.24 18.05
C ASP A 203 -22.00 4.74 18.06
N ALA A 204 -23.13 5.14 17.50
CA ALA A 204 -23.62 6.51 17.52
C ALA A 204 -24.74 6.64 18.58
N VAL A 205 -24.36 6.58 19.88
CA VAL A 205 -25.18 7.04 21.02
C VAL A 205 -24.28 7.79 22.00
#